data_e97d736e4ab58a1274d11c1fe4192bd7
#
_entry.id   e97d736e4ab58a1274d11c1fe4192bd7
#
_cell.length_a   1.000
_cell.length_b   1.000
_cell.length_c   1.000
_cell.angle_alpha   90.00
_cell.angle_beta   90.00
_cell.angle_gamma   90.00
#
_symmetry.space_group_name_H-M   'P 1'
#
loop_
_entity.id
_entity.type
_entity.pdbx_description
1 polymer ?
#
loop_
_entity_poly.entity_id
_entity_poly.type
_entity_poly.pdbx_seq_one_letter_code
_entity_poly.pdbx_strand_id
1 'polypeptide(L)'
;MTGGNEILYGVCVPSRPLTAEPASQVVGIREAQRLQTRARVFDAAVAEFGRSGLAGADVAAIAATAGVARGTFYFHFPTKEHVLVELERAEEAKIVAALDTRTAAPDDLLSLLTLLVRHVLAAEERLGPVVFRDMLGLHFSATRPVGDELGEHPLAGFVVAAIAAAQEAGRVSRDADAGELGVIFLTGLFALLATGATASRERAALLDRYVLTIVQGMEER
;
A
#
# COMPACT_ATOMS: atom_id res chain seq x y z
N MET A 1 -31.85 -62.76 61.65
CA MET A 1 -30.63 -62.64 62.49
C MET A 1 -29.60 -61.92 61.67
N THR A 2 -29.44 -60.75 62.09
CA THR A 2 -28.18 -59.96 62.32
C THR A 2 -27.29 -59.86 61.11
N GLY A 3 -27.01 -58.78 60.60
CA GLY A 3 -26.69 -57.45 61.17
C GLY A 3 -25.45 -57.02 60.45
N GLY A 4 -25.25 -55.83 60.23
CA GLY A 4 -23.95 -55.36 59.78
C GLY A 4 -24.06 -54.14 58.87
N ASN A 5 -24.27 -53.04 59.52
CA ASN A 5 -24.22 -51.72 58.95
C ASN A 5 -22.75 -51.26 58.93
N GLU A 6 -22.17 -50.96 57.77
CA GLU A 6 -20.97 -50.22 57.71
C GLU A 6 -21.12 -49.01 56.75
N ILE A 7 -21.15 -47.85 57.37
CA ILE A 7 -21.14 -46.55 56.73
C ILE A 7 -19.68 -46.24 56.44
N LEU A 8 -19.31 -46.14 55.14
CA LEU A 8 -18.03 -45.55 54.74
C LEU A 8 -18.28 -44.17 54.12
N TYR A 9 -17.74 -43.22 54.82
CA TYR A 9 -17.70 -41.79 54.43
C TYR A 9 -16.99 -41.62 53.08
N GLY A 10 -17.74 -41.40 52.02
CA GLY A 10 -17.21 -40.94 50.72
C GLY A 10 -17.17 -39.43 50.69
N VAL A 11 -15.98 -38.85 50.92
CA VAL A 11 -15.73 -37.42 50.67
C VAL A 11 -15.77 -37.20 49.16
N CYS A 12 -16.82 -36.52 48.71
CA CYS A 12 -16.94 -36.07 47.32
C CYS A 12 -15.98 -34.89 47.14
N VAL A 13 -14.84 -35.13 46.52
CA VAL A 13 -13.93 -34.06 46.08
C VAL A 13 -14.52 -33.49 44.80
N PRO A 14 -14.86 -32.17 44.77
CA PRO A 14 -15.36 -31.59 43.54
C PRO A 14 -14.19 -31.53 42.51
N SER A 15 -14.33 -32.29 41.44
CA SER A 15 -13.45 -32.18 40.29
C SER A 15 -13.59 -30.76 39.71
N ARG A 16 -12.57 -29.95 39.90
CA ARG A 16 -12.43 -28.65 39.29
C ARG A 16 -12.42 -28.83 37.76
N PRO A 17 -13.35 -28.26 37.02
CA PRO A 17 -13.29 -28.34 35.57
C PRO A 17 -12.00 -27.64 35.12
N LEU A 18 -11.12 -28.38 34.44
CA LEU A 18 -10.06 -27.82 33.63
C LEU A 18 -10.76 -27.01 32.52
N THR A 19 -10.87 -25.70 32.73
CA THR A 19 -11.28 -24.78 31.69
C THR A 19 -10.19 -24.85 30.63
N ALA A 20 -10.40 -25.66 29.60
CA ALA A 20 -9.63 -25.58 28.38
C ALA A 20 -9.84 -24.19 27.83
N GLU A 21 -8.80 -23.33 27.88
CA GLU A 21 -8.80 -22.07 27.16
C GLU A 21 -9.09 -22.40 25.70
N PRO A 22 -10.06 -21.73 25.06
CA PRO A 22 -10.44 -22.06 23.71
C PRO A 22 -9.26 -21.83 22.76
N ALA A 23 -8.89 -22.85 22.01
CA ALA A 23 -7.82 -22.82 21.00
C ALA A 23 -7.90 -21.59 20.06
N SER A 24 -9.07 -21.01 19.90
CA SER A 24 -9.36 -19.77 19.19
C SER A 24 -8.65 -18.54 19.76
N GLN A 25 -8.52 -18.39 21.09
CA GLN A 25 -7.83 -17.24 21.71
C GLN A 25 -6.31 -17.30 21.50
N VAL A 26 -5.73 -18.49 21.57
CA VAL A 26 -4.29 -18.71 21.35
C VAL A 26 -3.90 -18.43 19.89
N VAL A 27 -4.75 -18.80 18.94
CA VAL A 27 -4.57 -18.48 17.52
C VAL A 27 -4.61 -16.97 17.30
N GLY A 28 -5.55 -16.25 17.91
CA GLY A 28 -5.65 -14.78 17.81
C GLY A 28 -4.43 -14.05 18.38
N ILE A 29 -3.87 -14.50 19.51
CA ILE A 29 -2.68 -13.90 20.12
C ILE A 29 -1.45 -14.08 19.23
N ARG A 30 -1.24 -15.28 18.68
CA ARG A 30 -0.11 -15.55 17.77
C ARG A 30 -0.20 -14.73 16.49
N GLU A 31 -1.39 -14.60 15.93
CA GLU A 31 -1.62 -13.79 14.73
C GLU A 31 -1.39 -12.31 15.03
N ALA A 32 -1.89 -11.79 16.14
CA ALA A 32 -1.62 -10.42 16.56
C ALA A 32 -0.11 -10.14 16.73
N GLN A 33 0.64 -11.08 17.34
CA GLN A 33 2.10 -10.97 17.47
C GLN A 33 2.80 -11.01 16.12
N ARG A 34 2.34 -11.86 15.18
CA ARG A 34 2.86 -11.93 13.81
C ARG A 34 2.68 -10.60 13.08
N LEU A 35 1.48 -10.02 13.14
CA LEU A 35 1.16 -8.73 12.53
C LEU A 35 1.99 -7.59 13.16
N GLN A 36 2.11 -7.57 14.49
CA GLN A 36 2.93 -6.58 15.19
C GLN A 36 4.41 -6.68 14.80
N THR A 37 4.95 -7.89 14.70
CA THR A 37 6.33 -8.09 14.27
C THR A 37 6.52 -7.64 12.82
N ARG A 38 5.58 -7.97 11.92
CA ARG A 38 5.60 -7.52 10.53
C ARG A 38 5.59 -6.00 10.42
N ALA A 39 4.75 -5.31 11.20
CA ALA A 39 4.71 -3.84 11.22
C ALA A 39 6.07 -3.25 11.67
N ARG A 40 6.70 -3.78 12.74
CA ARG A 40 8.03 -3.30 13.18
C ARG A 40 9.10 -3.50 12.10
N VAL A 41 9.09 -4.63 11.39
CA VAL A 41 10.01 -4.90 10.29
C VAL A 41 9.77 -3.93 9.13
N PHE A 42 8.51 -3.67 8.80
CA PHE A 42 8.11 -2.70 7.77
C PHE A 42 8.62 -1.29 8.11
N ASP A 43 8.32 -0.79 9.30
CA ASP A 43 8.73 0.55 9.74
C ASP A 43 10.25 0.72 9.76
N ALA A 44 10.97 -0.30 10.24
CA ALA A 44 12.44 -0.30 10.23
C ALA A 44 13.01 -0.29 8.80
N ALA A 45 12.37 -1.00 7.87
CA ALA A 45 12.79 -1.04 6.47
C ALA A 45 12.56 0.31 5.78
N VAL A 46 11.40 0.93 5.98
CA VAL A 46 11.09 2.27 5.43
C VAL A 46 12.08 3.32 5.95
N ALA A 47 12.40 3.27 7.25
CA ALA A 47 13.40 4.16 7.84
C ALA A 47 14.81 3.94 7.25
N GLU A 48 15.19 2.69 6.97
CA GLU A 48 16.47 2.36 6.33
C GLU A 48 16.50 2.84 4.88
N PHE A 49 15.40 2.68 4.12
CA PHE A 49 15.30 3.21 2.75
C PHE A 49 15.44 4.73 2.70
N GLY A 50 14.89 5.44 3.69
CA GLY A 50 15.07 6.88 3.82
C GLY A 50 16.52 7.31 4.00
N ARG A 51 17.34 6.48 4.67
CA ARG A 51 18.76 6.76 4.92
C ARG A 51 19.68 6.37 3.77
N SER A 52 19.46 5.21 3.18
CA SER A 52 20.43 4.53 2.30
C SER A 52 19.92 4.30 0.88
N GLY A 53 18.65 4.60 0.62
CA GLY A 53 17.94 4.17 -0.57
C GLY A 53 17.66 2.66 -0.57
N LEU A 54 16.80 2.21 -1.48
CA LEU A 54 16.47 0.79 -1.63
C LEU A 54 17.73 -0.05 -1.94
N ALA A 55 18.56 0.42 -2.87
CA ALA A 55 19.75 -0.31 -3.30
C ALA A 55 20.76 -0.47 -2.16
N GLY A 56 21.00 0.58 -1.36
CA GLY A 56 21.95 0.61 -0.26
C GLY A 56 21.45 0.02 1.06
N ALA A 57 20.16 -0.24 1.18
CA ALA A 57 19.55 -0.71 2.42
C ALA A 57 20.04 -2.12 2.81
N ASP A 58 20.49 -2.28 4.08
CA ASP A 58 20.95 -3.55 4.63
C ASP A 58 19.87 -4.24 5.45
N VAL A 59 19.50 -5.45 5.03
CA VAL A 59 18.50 -6.28 5.74
C VAL A 59 18.97 -6.66 7.15
N ALA A 60 20.30 -6.77 7.41
CA ALA A 60 20.78 -7.04 8.75
C ALA A 60 20.55 -5.84 9.69
N ALA A 61 20.77 -4.62 9.20
CA ALA A 61 20.48 -3.38 9.94
C ALA A 61 18.97 -3.21 10.18
N ILE A 62 18.13 -3.51 9.18
CA ILE A 62 16.66 -3.50 9.31
C ILE A 62 16.21 -4.48 10.41
N ALA A 63 16.69 -5.72 10.37
CA ALA A 63 16.32 -6.74 11.35
C ALA A 63 16.78 -6.36 12.77
N ALA A 64 17.99 -5.83 12.92
CA ALA A 64 18.51 -5.34 14.20
C ALA A 64 17.64 -4.19 14.76
N THR A 65 17.28 -3.21 13.93
CA THR A 65 16.38 -2.10 14.31
C THR A 65 15.01 -2.59 14.72
N ALA A 66 14.46 -3.58 14.01
CA ALA A 66 13.17 -4.19 14.33
C ALA A 66 13.23 -5.12 15.56
N GLY A 67 14.41 -5.43 16.12
CA GLY A 67 14.59 -6.35 17.24
C GLY A 67 14.25 -7.81 16.88
N VAL A 68 14.61 -8.24 15.67
CA VAL A 68 14.34 -9.60 15.17
C VAL A 68 15.57 -10.23 14.50
N ALA A 69 15.55 -11.54 14.31
CA ALA A 69 16.57 -12.22 13.52
C ALA A 69 16.41 -11.90 12.02
N ARG A 70 17.52 -11.89 11.26
CA ARG A 70 17.50 -11.63 9.80
C ARG A 70 16.53 -12.56 9.04
N GLY A 71 16.43 -13.82 9.43
CA GLY A 71 15.47 -14.77 8.84
C GLY A 71 14.01 -14.35 9.01
N THR A 72 13.69 -13.62 10.08
CA THR A 72 12.35 -13.11 10.34
C THR A 72 11.95 -12.01 9.32
N PHE A 73 12.90 -11.21 8.84
CA PHE A 73 12.63 -10.29 7.73
C PHE A 73 12.12 -11.06 6.51
N TYR A 74 12.87 -12.07 6.06
CA TYR A 74 12.50 -12.85 4.87
C TYR A 74 11.24 -13.70 5.05
N PHE A 75 10.88 -14.04 6.27
CA PHE A 75 9.59 -14.67 6.57
C PHE A 75 8.40 -13.73 6.29
N HIS A 76 8.56 -12.42 6.52
CA HIS A 76 7.50 -11.43 6.31
C HIS A 76 7.56 -10.76 4.94
N PHE A 77 8.75 -10.55 4.41
CA PHE A 77 9.01 -9.87 3.14
C PHE A 77 10.07 -10.64 2.35
N PRO A 78 9.70 -11.31 1.25
CA PRO A 78 10.65 -12.10 0.46
C PRO A 78 11.85 -11.29 -0.02
N THR A 79 11.66 -10.02 -0.35
CA THR A 79 12.73 -9.08 -0.74
C THR A 79 12.44 -7.67 -0.22
N LYS A 80 13.42 -6.76 -0.35
CA LYS A 80 13.25 -5.33 0.00
C LYS A 80 12.18 -4.64 -0.86
N GLU A 81 12.09 -5.05 -2.11
CA GLU A 81 11.13 -4.54 -3.08
C GLU A 81 9.69 -4.82 -2.65
N HIS A 82 9.41 -5.96 -2.01
CA HIS A 82 8.07 -6.25 -1.45
C HIS A 82 7.65 -5.26 -0.36
N VAL A 83 8.60 -4.78 0.45
CA VAL A 83 8.33 -3.71 1.43
C VAL A 83 7.96 -2.41 0.72
N LEU A 84 8.70 -2.09 -0.34
CA LEU A 84 8.49 -0.85 -1.09
C LEU A 84 7.14 -0.85 -1.84
N VAL A 85 6.75 -1.99 -2.44
CA VAL A 85 5.42 -2.17 -3.06
C VAL A 85 4.30 -2.02 -2.02
N GLU A 86 4.48 -2.59 -0.82
CA GLU A 86 3.48 -2.41 0.23
C GLU A 86 3.35 -0.96 0.69
N LEU A 87 4.48 -0.25 0.81
CA LEU A 87 4.49 1.18 1.11
C LEU A 87 3.75 1.97 0.02
N GLU A 88 4.03 1.67 -1.24
CA GLU A 88 3.38 2.27 -2.40
C GLU A 88 1.86 2.11 -2.34
N ARG A 89 1.38 0.87 -2.21
CA ARG A 89 -0.06 0.56 -2.11
C ARG A 89 -0.72 1.28 -0.92
N ALA A 90 -0.02 1.40 0.21
CA ALA A 90 -0.52 2.11 1.38
C ALA A 90 -0.63 3.63 1.13
N GLU A 91 0.34 4.24 0.44
CA GLU A 91 0.29 5.67 0.09
C GLU A 91 -0.77 5.95 -0.98
N GLU A 92 -0.89 5.09 -1.98
CA GLU A 92 -1.95 5.17 -3.00
C GLU A 92 -3.35 5.11 -2.38
N ALA A 93 -3.57 4.17 -1.44
CA ALA A 93 -4.84 4.08 -0.73
C ALA A 93 -5.17 5.36 0.06
N LYS A 94 -4.17 6.01 0.67
CA LYS A 94 -4.35 7.30 1.36
C LYS A 94 -4.71 8.41 0.37
N ILE A 95 -4.09 8.43 -0.81
CA ILE A 95 -4.38 9.40 -1.87
C ILE A 95 -5.83 9.22 -2.34
N VAL A 96 -6.23 8.00 -2.68
CA VAL A 96 -7.60 7.69 -3.12
C VAL A 96 -8.61 8.07 -2.05
N ALA A 97 -8.40 7.69 -0.79
CA ALA A 97 -9.29 8.06 0.31
C ALA A 97 -9.42 9.59 0.48
N ALA A 98 -8.33 10.33 0.27
CA ALA A 98 -8.36 11.80 0.35
C ALA A 98 -9.13 12.44 -0.84
N LEU A 99 -9.14 11.80 -2.00
CA LEU A 99 -9.91 12.22 -3.16
C LEU A 99 -11.40 11.91 -2.97
N ASP A 100 -11.74 10.71 -2.47
CA ASP A 100 -13.12 10.28 -2.24
C ASP A 100 -13.86 11.12 -1.19
N THR A 101 -13.17 11.58 -0.14
CA THR A 101 -13.78 12.40 0.93
C THR A 101 -14.15 13.83 0.45
N ARG A 102 -13.59 14.27 -0.67
CA ARG A 102 -13.90 15.58 -1.27
C ARG A 102 -15.04 15.54 -2.25
N THR A 103 -15.84 14.50 -2.25
CA THR A 103 -16.89 14.15 -3.21
C THR A 103 -18.09 15.12 -3.30
N ALA A 104 -17.83 16.38 -3.65
CA ALA A 104 -18.42 16.92 -4.86
C ALA A 104 -17.38 16.60 -5.94
N ALA A 105 -17.56 15.49 -6.68
CA ALA A 105 -16.63 15.13 -7.75
C ALA A 105 -16.42 16.37 -8.62
N PRO A 106 -15.16 16.77 -8.91
CA PRO A 106 -14.94 17.80 -9.90
C PRO A 106 -15.71 17.33 -11.13
N ASP A 107 -16.62 18.17 -11.66
CA ASP A 107 -17.44 17.81 -12.82
C ASP A 107 -16.60 17.53 -14.08
N ASP A 108 -15.27 17.67 -13.98
CA ASP A 108 -14.35 17.47 -15.08
C ASP A 108 -13.11 16.65 -14.70
N LEU A 109 -12.68 15.81 -15.65
CA LEU A 109 -11.54 14.91 -15.52
C LEU A 109 -10.22 15.68 -15.29
N LEU A 110 -10.06 16.87 -15.90
CA LEU A 110 -8.86 17.69 -15.77
C LEU A 110 -8.65 18.12 -14.30
N SER A 111 -9.69 18.64 -13.66
CA SER A 111 -9.64 19.07 -12.27
C SER A 111 -9.34 17.89 -11.33
N LEU A 112 -9.93 16.72 -11.60
CA LEU A 112 -9.73 15.52 -10.81
C LEU A 112 -8.29 15.02 -10.90
N LEU A 113 -7.74 14.88 -12.12
CA LEU A 113 -6.37 14.41 -12.32
C LEU A 113 -5.33 15.43 -11.84
N THR A 114 -5.62 16.74 -11.95
CA THR A 114 -4.78 17.79 -11.37
C THR A 114 -4.73 17.68 -9.84
N LEU A 115 -5.87 17.43 -9.21
CA LEU A 115 -5.95 17.21 -7.75
C LEU A 115 -5.19 15.93 -7.34
N LEU A 116 -5.32 14.85 -8.10
CA LEU A 116 -4.56 13.61 -7.90
C LEU A 116 -3.04 13.88 -7.91
N VAL A 117 -2.54 14.60 -8.91
CA VAL A 117 -1.10 14.97 -9.00
C VAL A 117 -0.64 15.73 -7.75
N ARG A 118 -1.45 16.68 -7.25
CA ARG A 118 -1.15 17.40 -6.00
C ARG A 118 -1.04 16.47 -4.78
N HIS A 119 -1.92 15.46 -4.67
CA HIS A 119 -1.84 14.48 -3.60
C HIS A 119 -0.62 13.57 -3.73
N VAL A 120 -0.21 13.22 -4.97
CA VAL A 120 1.03 12.47 -5.22
C VAL A 120 2.26 13.29 -4.80
N LEU A 121 2.32 14.59 -5.13
CA LEU A 121 3.40 15.48 -4.68
C LEU A 121 3.42 15.63 -3.14
N ALA A 122 2.28 15.70 -2.49
CA ALA A 122 2.22 15.70 -1.03
C ALA A 122 2.71 14.38 -0.42
N ALA A 123 2.54 13.24 -1.11
CA ALA A 123 3.15 11.97 -0.69
C ALA A 123 4.68 12.00 -0.81
N GLU A 124 5.25 12.61 -1.85
CA GLU A 124 6.69 12.84 -1.97
C GLU A 124 7.25 13.64 -0.78
N GLU A 125 6.58 14.72 -0.38
CA GLU A 125 6.98 15.54 0.77
C GLU A 125 6.99 14.72 2.08
N ARG A 126 6.02 13.82 2.27
CA ARG A 126 5.95 12.95 3.46
C ARG A 126 7.00 11.85 3.48
N LEU A 127 7.21 11.19 2.36
CA LEU A 127 8.13 10.05 2.23
C LEU A 127 9.60 10.48 2.12
N GLY A 128 9.83 11.70 1.67
CA GLY A 128 11.13 12.20 1.28
C GLY A 128 11.55 11.76 -0.13
N PRO A 129 12.46 12.52 -0.76
CA PRO A 129 12.78 12.35 -2.19
C PRO A 129 13.47 11.03 -2.52
N VAL A 130 14.17 10.41 -1.56
CA VAL A 130 14.91 9.15 -1.78
C VAL A 130 13.91 8.00 -1.90
N VAL A 131 13.06 7.80 -0.89
CA VAL A 131 12.06 6.72 -0.87
C VAL A 131 11.07 6.87 -2.01
N PHE A 132 10.59 8.10 -2.24
CA PHE A 132 9.63 8.37 -3.29
C PHE A 132 10.19 8.04 -4.69
N ARG A 133 11.44 8.42 -4.97
CA ARG A 133 12.10 8.11 -6.24
C ARG A 133 12.33 6.61 -6.42
N ASP A 134 12.77 5.91 -5.37
CA ASP A 134 12.96 4.46 -5.40
C ASP A 134 11.63 3.73 -5.66
N MET A 135 10.54 4.20 -5.03
CA MET A 135 9.19 3.69 -5.20
C MET A 135 8.72 3.83 -6.65
N LEU A 136 8.82 5.04 -7.23
CA LEU A 136 8.45 5.25 -8.63
C LEU A 136 9.39 4.51 -9.59
N GLY A 137 10.70 4.46 -9.30
CA GLY A 137 11.69 3.75 -10.11
C GLY A 137 11.42 2.25 -10.18
N LEU A 138 10.78 1.68 -9.17
CA LEU A 138 10.44 0.27 -9.13
C LEU A 138 9.43 -0.12 -10.23
N HIS A 139 8.56 0.80 -10.66
CA HIS A 139 7.65 0.55 -11.80
C HIS A 139 8.38 0.21 -13.10
N PHE A 140 9.60 0.73 -13.27
CA PHE A 140 10.41 0.54 -14.47
C PHE A 140 11.54 -0.47 -14.25
N SER A 141 11.56 -1.16 -13.12
CA SER A 141 12.64 -2.08 -12.73
C SER A 141 12.30 -3.53 -13.04
N ALA A 142 13.29 -4.29 -13.51
CA ALA A 142 13.19 -5.73 -13.63
C ALA A 142 13.14 -6.46 -12.26
N THR A 143 13.42 -5.76 -11.16
CA THR A 143 13.36 -6.30 -9.80
C THR A 143 11.99 -6.14 -9.14
N ARG A 144 11.02 -5.54 -9.84
CA ARG A 144 9.65 -5.46 -9.34
C ARG A 144 9.12 -6.87 -9.05
N PRO A 145 8.50 -7.10 -7.89
CA PRO A 145 7.96 -8.41 -7.54
C PRO A 145 7.01 -8.96 -8.61
N VAL A 146 7.17 -10.24 -8.93
CA VAL A 146 6.27 -10.93 -9.88
C VAL A 146 4.88 -11.01 -9.28
N GLY A 147 3.85 -10.70 -10.08
CA GLY A 147 2.45 -10.68 -9.64
C GLY A 147 2.01 -9.34 -9.02
N ASP A 148 2.89 -8.34 -9.01
CA ASP A 148 2.50 -6.97 -8.66
C ASP A 148 2.08 -6.23 -9.93
N GLU A 149 0.82 -6.42 -10.32
CA GLU A 149 0.27 -5.83 -11.54
C GLU A 149 -0.28 -4.43 -11.25
N LEU A 150 -0.01 -3.48 -12.15
CA LEU A 150 -0.47 -2.08 -12.00
C LEU A 150 -1.99 -1.99 -11.82
N GLY A 151 -2.77 -2.87 -12.46
CA GLY A 151 -4.23 -2.91 -12.35
C GLY A 151 -4.76 -3.23 -10.94
N GLU A 152 -3.92 -3.80 -10.05
CA GLU A 152 -4.28 -4.09 -8.66
C GLU A 152 -3.96 -2.91 -7.71
N HIS A 153 -3.34 -1.84 -8.21
CA HIS A 153 -2.98 -0.68 -7.43
C HIS A 153 -4.19 0.25 -7.23
N PRO A 154 -4.44 0.73 -6.00
CA PRO A 154 -5.57 1.62 -5.70
C PRO A 154 -5.64 2.85 -6.60
N LEU A 155 -4.49 3.46 -6.89
CA LEU A 155 -4.41 4.65 -7.73
C LEU A 155 -4.77 4.36 -9.20
N ALA A 156 -4.33 3.22 -9.72
CA ALA A 156 -4.67 2.79 -11.07
C ALA A 156 -6.17 2.53 -11.20
N GLY A 157 -6.76 1.79 -10.26
CA GLY A 157 -8.21 1.57 -10.22
C GLY A 157 -9.00 2.87 -10.19
N PHE A 158 -8.57 3.84 -9.37
CA PHE A 158 -9.19 5.16 -9.29
C PHE A 158 -9.14 5.93 -10.62
N VAL A 159 -7.96 5.99 -11.27
CA VAL A 159 -7.78 6.69 -12.54
C VAL A 159 -8.62 6.05 -13.64
N VAL A 160 -8.61 4.73 -13.75
CA VAL A 160 -9.43 4.00 -14.74
C VAL A 160 -10.92 4.27 -14.53
N ALA A 161 -11.39 4.23 -13.28
CA ALA A 161 -12.79 4.53 -12.97
C ALA A 161 -13.18 5.97 -13.33
N ALA A 162 -12.28 6.93 -13.08
CA ALA A 162 -12.51 8.34 -13.43
C ALA A 162 -12.60 8.56 -14.95
N ILE A 163 -11.71 7.91 -15.73
CA ILE A 163 -11.74 7.96 -17.19
C ILE A 163 -13.02 7.32 -17.73
N ALA A 164 -13.39 6.12 -17.23
CA ALA A 164 -14.61 5.43 -17.62
C ALA A 164 -15.86 6.29 -17.36
N ALA A 165 -15.94 6.94 -16.20
CA ALA A 165 -17.03 7.86 -15.88
C ALA A 165 -17.09 9.07 -16.84
N ALA A 166 -15.93 9.59 -17.26
CA ALA A 166 -15.86 10.66 -18.26
C ALA A 166 -16.30 10.18 -19.66
N GLN A 167 -16.01 8.92 -20.03
CA GLN A 167 -16.50 8.29 -21.26
C GLN A 167 -18.02 8.07 -21.22
N GLU A 168 -18.57 7.64 -20.09
CA GLU A 168 -20.03 7.51 -19.91
C GLU A 168 -20.74 8.85 -20.06
N ALA A 169 -20.13 9.92 -19.57
CA ALA A 169 -20.61 11.29 -19.68
C ALA A 169 -20.39 11.93 -21.07
N GLY A 170 -19.78 11.22 -22.04
CA GLY A 170 -19.50 11.72 -23.38
C GLY A 170 -18.43 12.81 -23.45
N ARG A 171 -17.56 12.91 -22.45
CA ARG A 171 -16.45 13.90 -22.40
C ARG A 171 -15.12 13.33 -22.89
N VAL A 172 -14.98 12.03 -22.86
CA VAL A 172 -13.82 11.28 -23.35
C VAL A 172 -14.30 10.29 -24.40
N SER A 173 -13.53 10.13 -25.48
CA SER A 173 -13.83 9.18 -26.54
C SER A 173 -13.92 7.75 -26.00
N ARG A 174 -14.88 7.00 -26.51
CA ARG A 174 -15.03 5.56 -26.23
C ARG A 174 -14.24 4.66 -27.17
N ASP A 175 -13.51 5.25 -28.13
CA ASP A 175 -12.69 4.49 -29.10
C ASP A 175 -11.44 3.89 -28.43
N ALA A 176 -11.01 4.43 -27.30
CA ALA A 176 -9.89 3.94 -26.52
C ALA A 176 -10.35 3.28 -25.22
N ASP A 177 -9.69 2.20 -24.82
CA ASP A 177 -9.94 1.53 -23.55
C ASP A 177 -9.53 2.38 -22.35
N ALA A 178 -10.39 2.53 -21.34
CA ALA A 178 -10.11 3.34 -20.15
C ALA A 178 -8.88 2.84 -19.37
N GLY A 179 -8.63 1.53 -19.36
CA GLY A 179 -7.44 0.93 -18.74
C GLY A 179 -6.16 1.32 -19.47
N GLU A 180 -6.16 1.27 -20.80
CA GLU A 180 -5.02 1.72 -21.62
C GLU A 180 -4.71 3.20 -21.41
N LEU A 181 -5.74 4.05 -21.40
CA LEU A 181 -5.60 5.49 -21.12
C LEU A 181 -5.06 5.73 -19.71
N GLY A 182 -5.53 4.96 -18.73
CA GLY A 182 -5.03 5.00 -17.34
C GLY A 182 -3.56 4.62 -17.24
N VAL A 183 -3.13 3.55 -17.93
CA VAL A 183 -1.73 3.13 -18.01
C VAL A 183 -0.87 4.22 -18.65
N ILE A 184 -1.29 4.83 -19.76
CA ILE A 184 -0.58 5.92 -20.43
C ILE A 184 -0.41 7.10 -19.46
N PHE A 185 -1.49 7.50 -18.79
CA PHE A 185 -1.45 8.61 -17.83
C PHE A 185 -0.50 8.32 -16.67
N LEU A 186 -0.63 7.19 -15.99
CA LEU A 186 0.19 6.89 -14.81
C LEU A 186 1.65 6.66 -15.16
N THR A 187 1.94 5.95 -16.25
CA THR A 187 3.31 5.71 -16.71
C THR A 187 4.03 7.04 -17.02
N GLY A 188 3.37 7.94 -17.76
CA GLY A 188 3.95 9.24 -18.05
C GLY A 188 4.12 10.11 -16.80
N LEU A 189 3.15 10.13 -15.89
CA LEU A 189 3.26 10.82 -14.60
C LEU A 189 4.44 10.30 -13.79
N PHE A 190 4.56 8.98 -13.61
CA PHE A 190 5.62 8.36 -12.83
C PHE A 190 7.01 8.60 -13.46
N ALA A 191 7.12 8.53 -14.79
CA ALA A 191 8.36 8.85 -15.50
C ALA A 191 8.78 10.31 -15.27
N LEU A 192 7.87 11.27 -15.37
CA LEU A 192 8.15 12.68 -15.09
C LEU A 192 8.58 12.93 -13.65
N LEU A 193 7.93 12.24 -12.70
CA LEU A 193 8.25 12.36 -11.27
C LEU A 193 9.58 11.67 -10.92
N ALA A 194 9.90 10.53 -11.52
CA ALA A 194 11.13 9.78 -11.27
C ALA A 194 12.37 10.47 -11.85
N THR A 195 12.23 11.10 -13.03
CA THR A 195 13.34 11.76 -13.76
C THR A 195 13.53 13.22 -13.39
N GLY A 196 12.58 13.84 -12.69
CA GLY A 196 12.51 15.27 -12.46
C GLY A 196 13.61 15.79 -11.53
N ALA A 197 14.63 16.40 -12.14
CA ALA A 197 15.67 17.18 -11.47
C ALA A 197 15.47 18.67 -11.76
N THR A 198 14.33 19.24 -11.46
CA THR A 198 14.09 20.65 -11.75
C THR A 198 13.57 21.41 -10.55
N ALA A 199 13.85 22.70 -10.51
CA ALA A 199 13.34 23.62 -9.52
C ALA A 199 11.82 23.42 -9.36
N SER A 200 11.33 23.39 -8.12
CA SER A 200 9.96 22.99 -7.77
C SER A 200 8.86 23.69 -8.58
N ARG A 201 9.10 24.96 -9.01
CA ARG A 201 8.14 25.72 -9.82
C ARG A 201 8.05 25.24 -11.28
N GLU A 202 9.18 24.91 -11.90
CA GLU A 202 9.24 24.42 -13.30
C GLU A 202 8.64 23.02 -13.39
N ARG A 203 8.87 22.19 -12.36
CA ARG A 203 8.28 20.86 -12.24
C ARG A 203 6.75 20.91 -12.12
N ALA A 204 6.22 21.81 -11.28
CA ALA A 204 4.78 21.99 -11.15
C ALA A 204 4.15 22.41 -12.49
N ALA A 205 4.73 23.39 -13.19
CA ALA A 205 4.24 23.82 -14.50
C ALA A 205 4.31 22.73 -15.58
N LEU A 206 5.33 21.86 -15.51
CA LEU A 206 5.44 20.70 -16.41
C LEU A 206 4.35 19.67 -16.15
N LEU A 207 4.07 19.37 -14.88
CA LEU A 207 3.02 18.42 -14.48
C LEU A 207 1.63 18.95 -14.84
N ASP A 208 1.34 20.22 -14.60
CA ASP A 208 0.07 20.85 -15.01
C ASP A 208 -0.10 20.76 -16.54
N ARG A 209 0.95 21.03 -17.32
CA ARG A 209 0.93 20.90 -18.78
C ARG A 209 0.74 19.45 -19.22
N TYR A 210 1.40 18.51 -18.53
CA TYR A 210 1.23 17.10 -18.81
C TYR A 210 -0.23 16.66 -18.65
N VAL A 211 -0.85 16.96 -17.49
CA VAL A 211 -2.25 16.61 -17.22
C VAL A 211 -3.15 17.22 -18.28
N LEU A 212 -3.00 18.51 -18.57
CA LEU A 212 -3.79 19.21 -19.59
C LEU A 212 -3.65 18.54 -20.97
N THR A 213 -2.42 18.23 -21.40
CA THR A 213 -2.16 17.64 -22.72
C THR A 213 -2.78 16.25 -22.85
N ILE A 214 -2.66 15.43 -21.80
CA ILE A 214 -3.23 14.08 -21.81
C ILE A 214 -4.76 14.14 -21.81
N VAL A 215 -5.37 14.97 -20.98
CA VAL A 215 -6.84 15.09 -20.94
C VAL A 215 -7.39 15.61 -22.26
N GLN A 216 -6.80 16.68 -22.83
CA GLN A 216 -7.20 17.19 -24.14
C GLN A 216 -7.04 16.16 -25.27
N GLY A 217 -6.05 15.28 -25.17
CA GLY A 217 -5.86 14.19 -26.12
C GLY A 217 -6.91 13.07 -26.01
N MET A 218 -7.59 12.96 -24.84
CA MET A 218 -8.66 12.00 -24.58
C MET A 218 -10.06 12.55 -24.97
N GLU A 219 -10.23 13.88 -25.02
CA GLU A 219 -11.50 14.52 -25.33
C GLU A 219 -11.93 14.23 -26.77
N GLU A 220 -13.21 14.02 -26.99
CA GLU A 220 -13.78 13.96 -28.35
C GLU A 220 -13.61 15.29 -29.07
N ARG A 221 -13.19 15.25 -30.34
CA ARG A 221 -13.14 16.39 -31.23
C ARG A 221 -14.42 16.54 -32.02
#